data_81cba19c9c3e11f88366d2571a6ed31d
#
_entry.id   81cba19c9c3e11f88366d2571a6ed31d
#
_cell.length_a   1.000
_cell.length_b   1.000
_cell.length_c   1.000
_cell.angle_alpha   90.00
_cell.angle_beta   90.00
_cell.angle_gamma   90.00
#
_symmetry.space_group_name_H-M   'P 1'
#
loop_
_entity.id
_entity.type
_entity.pdbx_description
1 polymer ?
#
loop_
_entity_poly.entity_id
_entity_poly.type
_entity_poly.pdbx_seq_one_letter_code
_entity_poly.pdbx_strand_id
1 'polypeptide(L)'
;MKASSLIYLLPALAPLSQAAVISSGHVDVIGVGWVDEGSGFALEPHSHAEAGAIVDGAPLAADTEFEAGDLVIQIPGTTETPRLASSQWDAMGIAAGQSYWYLPSSATLADGFGAPFAGIGTEELDPLDWSPDISITLTAMSGPAGAHFSMATLNLVGTPTFFMSTADGISGSDVWSQPAGAHRHVNWYFTQLGTYDLTFEITATHATEGPQSATATYSFSVVPEPTTALLAGLGVLGLLRRRR
;
A
#
# COMPACT_ATOMS: atom_id res chain seq x y z
N MET A 1 28.30 -30.74 -51.53
CA MET A 1 28.22 -30.59 -50.09
C MET A 1 27.48 -29.27 -49.82
N LYS A 2 26.21 -29.33 -49.34
CA LYS A 2 25.44 -28.14 -48.97
C LYS A 2 25.58 -27.95 -47.45
N ALA A 3 26.15 -26.83 -47.03
CA ALA A 3 26.24 -26.46 -45.63
C ALA A 3 24.88 -25.87 -45.21
N SER A 4 24.17 -26.53 -44.28
CA SER A 4 22.98 -26.00 -43.62
C SER A 4 23.40 -25.14 -42.45
N SER A 5 23.17 -23.83 -42.54
CA SER A 5 23.34 -22.90 -41.42
C SER A 5 22.15 -23.02 -40.49
N LEU A 6 22.40 -23.49 -39.28
CA LEU A 6 21.40 -23.53 -38.20
C LEU A 6 21.35 -22.13 -37.56
N ILE A 7 20.28 -21.39 -37.74
CA ILE A 7 20.02 -20.12 -37.08
C ILE A 7 19.41 -20.45 -35.72
N TYR A 8 20.16 -20.22 -34.63
CA TYR A 8 19.63 -20.27 -33.29
C TYR A 8 18.85 -18.96 -33.00
N LEU A 9 17.52 -19.05 -32.94
CA LEU A 9 16.69 -17.98 -32.40
C LEU A 9 16.86 -18.01 -30.87
N LEU A 10 17.57 -17.03 -30.30
CA LEU A 10 17.55 -16.78 -28.87
C LEU A 10 16.16 -16.18 -28.56
N PRO A 11 15.43 -16.73 -27.55
CA PRO A 11 14.21 -16.09 -27.09
C PRO A 11 14.59 -14.73 -26.50
N ALA A 12 13.97 -13.66 -27.01
CA ALA A 12 14.05 -12.35 -26.39
C ALA A 12 13.40 -12.46 -24.99
N LEU A 13 14.18 -12.30 -23.92
CA LEU A 13 13.62 -12.08 -22.60
C LEU A 13 12.89 -10.73 -22.67
N ALA A 14 11.57 -10.75 -22.52
CA ALA A 14 10.82 -9.54 -22.24
C ALA A 14 11.38 -8.92 -20.93
N PRO A 15 11.60 -7.61 -20.85
CA PRO A 15 11.96 -6.97 -19.59
C PRO A 15 10.85 -7.26 -18.58
N LEU A 16 11.19 -7.79 -17.41
CA LEU A 16 10.28 -7.82 -16.27
C LEU A 16 9.97 -6.37 -15.95
N SER A 17 8.72 -5.95 -16.11
CA SER A 17 8.26 -4.65 -15.64
C SER A 17 8.46 -4.64 -14.13
N GLN A 18 9.26 -3.70 -13.65
CA GLN A 18 9.38 -3.47 -12.21
C GLN A 18 8.20 -2.61 -11.80
N ALA A 19 7.53 -2.97 -10.70
CA ALA A 19 6.45 -2.16 -10.14
C ALA A 19 6.97 -0.74 -9.84
N ALA A 20 6.16 0.27 -10.15
CA ALA A 20 6.46 1.66 -9.83
C ALA A 20 6.46 1.88 -8.31
N VAL A 21 7.18 2.88 -7.81
CA VAL A 21 7.27 3.16 -6.37
C VAL A 21 6.74 4.55 -6.07
N ILE A 22 5.62 4.64 -5.34
CA ILE A 22 5.15 5.91 -4.80
C ILE A 22 5.78 6.18 -3.43
N SER A 23 6.41 7.36 -3.28
CA SER A 23 7.13 7.75 -2.06
C SER A 23 6.48 8.89 -1.29
N SER A 24 5.60 9.68 -1.92
CA SER A 24 4.82 10.74 -1.26
C SER A 24 3.68 11.23 -2.15
N GLY A 25 2.78 12.02 -1.59
CA GLY A 25 1.59 12.53 -2.26
C GLY A 25 0.36 11.66 -2.01
N HIS A 26 -0.77 12.05 -2.58
CA HIS A 26 -2.04 11.35 -2.41
C HIS A 26 -2.11 10.09 -3.27
N VAL A 27 -2.59 9.01 -2.67
CA VAL A 27 -2.86 7.75 -3.37
C VAL A 27 -4.00 7.00 -2.70
N ASP A 28 -5.01 6.63 -3.46
CA ASP A 28 -5.92 5.57 -3.07
C ASP A 28 -5.22 4.25 -3.32
N VAL A 29 -4.74 3.65 -2.24
CA VAL A 29 -4.06 2.36 -2.29
C VAL A 29 -5.01 1.30 -2.83
N ILE A 30 -6.25 1.32 -2.35
CA ILE A 30 -7.34 0.48 -2.83
C ILE A 30 -8.39 1.40 -3.46
N GLY A 31 -8.33 1.55 -4.78
CA GLY A 31 -9.38 2.06 -5.63
C GLY A 31 -10.26 0.91 -6.10
N VAL A 32 -11.56 1.16 -6.31
CA VAL A 32 -12.50 0.15 -6.79
C VAL A 32 -13.35 0.73 -7.92
N GLY A 33 -13.13 0.25 -9.13
CA GLY A 33 -13.92 0.56 -10.31
C GLY A 33 -14.96 -0.50 -10.64
N TRP A 34 -15.85 -0.18 -11.61
CA TRP A 34 -16.81 -1.10 -12.21
C TRP A 34 -16.69 -1.03 -13.72
N VAL A 35 -16.02 -2.00 -14.30
CA VAL A 35 -15.58 -1.96 -15.71
C VAL A 35 -16.17 -3.06 -16.56
N ASP A 36 -16.38 -2.78 -17.86
CA ASP A 36 -16.78 -3.78 -18.84
C ASP A 36 -15.55 -4.49 -19.41
N GLU A 37 -15.33 -5.73 -18.98
CA GLU A 37 -14.25 -6.57 -19.48
C GLU A 37 -14.55 -7.24 -20.85
N GLY A 38 -15.63 -6.84 -21.51
CA GLY A 38 -16.06 -7.41 -22.79
C GLY A 38 -16.80 -8.75 -22.68
N SER A 39 -16.74 -9.39 -21.52
CA SER A 39 -17.54 -10.58 -21.17
C SER A 39 -18.65 -10.25 -20.15
N GLY A 40 -18.72 -9.04 -19.67
CA GLY A 40 -19.60 -8.49 -18.65
C GLY A 40 -18.84 -7.53 -17.75
N PHE A 41 -19.57 -6.86 -16.88
CA PHE A 41 -18.99 -5.96 -15.89
C PHE A 41 -18.41 -6.70 -14.71
N ALA A 42 -17.29 -6.21 -14.17
CA ALA A 42 -16.62 -6.73 -12.98
C ALA A 42 -16.12 -5.60 -12.07
N LEU A 43 -15.96 -5.90 -10.78
CA LEU A 43 -15.22 -5.03 -9.88
C LEU A 43 -13.74 -5.05 -10.28
N GLU A 44 -13.15 -3.88 -10.44
CA GLU A 44 -11.75 -3.69 -10.77
C GLU A 44 -11.00 -3.02 -9.62
N PRO A 45 -10.27 -3.79 -8.80
CA PRO A 45 -9.38 -3.24 -7.79
C PRO A 45 -8.11 -2.68 -8.44
N HIS A 46 -7.80 -1.42 -8.16
CA HIS A 46 -6.61 -0.72 -8.67
C HIS A 46 -6.01 0.18 -7.59
N SER A 47 -4.93 0.89 -7.92
CA SER A 47 -4.43 2.03 -7.12
C SER A 47 -4.53 3.29 -7.96
N HIS A 48 -5.00 4.38 -7.35
CA HIS A 48 -5.13 5.67 -8.01
C HIS A 48 -4.24 6.72 -7.32
N ALA A 49 -3.24 7.24 -8.04
CA ALA A 49 -2.36 8.29 -7.54
C ALA A 49 -2.67 9.63 -8.21
N GLU A 50 -2.80 10.68 -7.41
CA GLU A 50 -3.11 12.02 -7.90
C GLU A 50 -1.88 12.71 -8.52
N ALA A 51 -2.15 13.69 -9.40
CA ALA A 51 -1.14 14.58 -9.96
C ALA A 51 -0.30 15.23 -8.86
N GLY A 52 1.02 15.24 -9.05
CA GLY A 52 1.97 15.74 -8.08
C GLY A 52 2.49 14.70 -7.08
N ALA A 53 1.87 13.53 -6.98
CA ALA A 53 2.43 12.41 -6.21
C ALA A 53 3.79 12.01 -6.78
N ILE A 54 4.75 11.68 -5.91
CA ILE A 54 6.11 11.31 -6.34
C ILE A 54 6.18 9.81 -6.59
N VAL A 55 6.24 9.46 -7.87
CA VAL A 55 6.38 8.08 -8.34
C VAL A 55 7.73 7.95 -9.06
N ASP A 56 8.52 6.93 -8.69
CA ASP A 56 9.88 6.69 -9.20
C ASP A 56 10.78 7.93 -9.12
N GLY A 57 10.60 8.73 -8.05
CA GLY A 57 11.36 9.94 -7.77
C GLY A 57 10.97 11.17 -8.59
N ALA A 58 9.88 11.11 -9.37
CA ALA A 58 9.36 12.23 -10.15
C ALA A 58 7.87 12.51 -9.86
N PRO A 59 7.43 13.78 -9.91
CA PRO A 59 6.02 14.09 -9.74
C PRO A 59 5.20 13.61 -10.94
N LEU A 60 4.06 12.98 -10.67
CA LEU A 60 3.07 12.66 -11.72
C LEU A 60 2.53 13.93 -12.36
N ALA A 61 2.43 13.92 -13.68
CA ALA A 61 1.90 15.06 -14.44
C ALA A 61 0.35 15.13 -14.43
N ALA A 62 -0.31 14.02 -14.16
CA ALA A 62 -1.76 13.86 -14.09
C ALA A 62 -2.11 12.72 -13.15
N ASP A 63 -3.37 12.64 -12.75
CA ASP A 63 -3.93 11.49 -12.05
C ASP A 63 -3.66 10.23 -12.86
N THR A 64 -3.25 9.17 -12.19
CA THR A 64 -2.80 7.94 -12.83
C THR A 64 -3.28 6.72 -12.07
N GLU A 65 -3.90 5.80 -12.78
CA GLU A 65 -4.29 4.49 -12.25
C GLU A 65 -3.17 3.47 -12.51
N PHE A 66 -3.01 2.57 -11.56
CA PHE A 66 -2.09 1.45 -11.61
C PHE A 66 -2.87 0.18 -11.30
N GLU A 67 -2.64 -0.87 -12.08
CA GLU A 67 -3.15 -2.18 -11.73
C GLU A 67 -2.70 -2.58 -10.32
N ALA A 68 -3.54 -3.33 -9.62
CA ALA A 68 -3.16 -3.81 -8.29
C ALA A 68 -1.86 -4.64 -8.38
N GLY A 69 -0.85 -4.26 -7.58
CA GLY A 69 0.48 -4.88 -7.60
C GLY A 69 1.51 -4.20 -8.50
N ASP A 70 1.11 -3.30 -9.41
CA ASP A 70 2.04 -2.54 -10.26
C ASP A 70 2.56 -1.26 -9.56
N LEU A 71 2.05 -0.96 -8.36
CA LEU A 71 2.50 0.14 -7.52
C LEU A 71 2.96 -0.38 -6.15
N VAL A 72 4.19 -0.01 -5.75
CA VAL A 72 4.70 -0.24 -4.39
C VAL A 72 4.52 1.03 -3.57
N ILE A 73 3.83 0.94 -2.46
CA ILE A 73 3.62 2.04 -1.52
C ILE A 73 4.80 2.09 -0.54
N GLN A 74 5.64 3.11 -0.65
CA GLN A 74 6.80 3.24 0.22
C GLN A 74 6.46 3.94 1.53
N ILE A 75 6.75 3.29 2.66
CA ILE A 75 6.62 3.85 4.01
C ILE A 75 8.01 4.29 4.46
N PRO A 76 8.29 5.62 4.57
CA PRO A 76 9.60 6.11 4.91
C PRO A 76 9.92 5.90 6.41
N GLY A 77 11.20 5.76 6.73
CA GLY A 77 11.68 5.62 8.11
C GLY A 77 11.32 6.80 9.02
N THR A 78 11.07 7.98 8.46
CA THR A 78 10.58 9.17 9.18
C THR A 78 9.26 8.93 9.92
N THR A 79 8.49 7.90 9.55
CA THR A 79 7.23 7.50 10.21
C THR A 79 7.44 6.59 11.41
N GLU A 80 8.69 6.20 11.72
CA GLU A 80 8.99 5.36 12.88
C GLU A 80 8.47 5.96 14.17
N THR A 81 7.68 5.18 14.91
CA THR A 81 7.02 5.63 16.13
C THR A 81 7.05 4.50 17.17
N PRO A 82 7.40 4.78 18.44
CA PRO A 82 7.32 3.79 19.51
C PRO A 82 5.86 3.55 19.91
N ARG A 83 5.48 2.27 20.03
CA ARG A 83 4.14 1.89 20.51
C ARG A 83 3.90 2.41 21.93
N LEU A 84 2.77 3.06 22.15
CA LEU A 84 2.33 3.53 23.45
C LEU A 84 2.04 2.38 24.42
N ALA A 85 2.26 2.61 25.71
CA ALA A 85 2.06 1.61 26.77
C ALA A 85 0.58 1.45 27.18
N SER A 86 -0.36 1.62 26.26
CA SER A 86 -1.79 1.41 26.49
C SER A 86 -2.24 0.10 25.86
N SER A 87 -3.08 -0.68 26.57
CA SER A 87 -3.67 -1.91 26.04
C SER A 87 -4.54 -1.70 24.79
N GLN A 88 -5.00 -0.48 24.53
CA GLN A 88 -5.74 -0.13 23.31
C GLN A 88 -4.91 -0.34 22.04
N TRP A 89 -3.57 -0.44 22.16
CA TRP A 89 -2.63 -0.68 21.07
C TRP A 89 -2.16 -2.15 20.98
N ASP A 90 -2.69 -3.06 21.82
CA ASP A 90 -2.25 -4.47 21.85
C ASP A 90 -2.53 -5.20 20.53
N ALA A 91 -3.56 -4.78 19.79
CA ALA A 91 -3.86 -5.30 18.46
C ALA A 91 -2.72 -5.12 17.43
N MET A 92 -1.72 -4.28 17.70
CA MET A 92 -0.54 -4.19 16.83
C MET A 92 0.41 -5.41 16.93
N GLY A 93 0.25 -6.27 17.93
CA GLY A 93 1.07 -7.48 18.11
C GLY A 93 2.51 -7.25 18.58
N ILE A 94 2.87 -6.03 18.98
CA ILE A 94 4.20 -5.68 19.49
C ILE A 94 4.12 -5.12 20.92
N ALA A 95 5.21 -5.23 21.69
CA ALA A 95 5.26 -4.71 23.05
C ALA A 95 5.34 -3.17 23.07
N ALA A 96 4.92 -2.58 24.21
CA ALA A 96 5.10 -1.15 24.46
C ALA A 96 6.56 -0.73 24.28
N GLY A 97 6.79 0.38 23.58
CA GLY A 97 8.12 0.92 23.28
C GLY A 97 8.82 0.28 22.08
N GLN A 98 8.30 -0.81 21.50
CA GLN A 98 8.78 -1.29 20.21
C GLN A 98 8.31 -0.37 19.10
N SER A 99 9.13 -0.20 18.07
CA SER A 99 8.83 0.66 16.94
C SER A 99 7.83 0.02 15.97
N TYR A 100 7.04 0.87 15.36
CA TYR A 100 6.24 0.60 14.16
C TYR A 100 6.40 1.77 13.17
N TRP A 101 6.07 1.52 11.93
CA TRP A 101 6.02 2.50 10.84
C TRP A 101 4.59 2.60 10.34
N TYR A 102 4.18 3.76 9.85
CA TYR A 102 2.78 3.89 9.44
C TYR A 102 2.56 4.94 8.35
N LEU A 103 1.46 4.77 7.62
CA LEU A 103 0.89 5.79 6.75
C LEU A 103 -0.25 6.47 7.52
N PRO A 104 -0.14 7.77 7.81
CA PRO A 104 -1.15 8.47 8.60
C PRO A 104 -2.41 8.80 7.79
N SER A 105 -3.57 8.78 8.46
CA SER A 105 -4.85 9.24 7.89
C SER A 105 -4.99 10.77 7.81
N SER A 106 -3.93 11.50 8.06
CA SER A 106 -3.87 12.97 8.01
C SER A 106 -2.90 13.42 6.93
N ALA A 107 -3.38 14.18 5.94
CA ALA A 107 -2.55 14.76 4.89
C ALA A 107 -1.39 15.59 5.47
N THR A 108 -1.65 16.42 6.48
CA THR A 108 -0.61 17.23 7.13
C THR A 108 0.49 16.38 7.77
N LEU A 109 0.15 15.23 8.37
CA LEU A 109 1.15 14.33 8.94
C LEU A 109 1.90 13.57 7.83
N ALA A 110 1.21 13.13 6.78
CA ALA A 110 1.84 12.49 5.63
C ALA A 110 2.87 13.42 4.98
N ASP A 111 2.49 14.65 4.70
CA ASP A 111 3.40 15.68 4.16
C ASP A 111 4.57 15.95 5.10
N GLY A 112 4.32 16.07 6.42
CA GLY A 112 5.36 16.30 7.42
C GLY A 112 6.39 15.17 7.52
N PHE A 113 5.99 13.93 7.24
CA PHE A 113 6.87 12.76 7.19
C PHE A 113 7.49 12.54 5.80
N GLY A 114 7.00 13.22 4.76
CA GLY A 114 7.34 12.90 3.37
C GLY A 114 6.86 11.50 2.97
N ALA A 115 5.69 11.10 3.45
CA ALA A 115 5.06 9.80 3.23
C ALA A 115 3.87 9.91 2.28
N PRO A 116 3.44 8.82 1.61
CA PRO A 116 2.17 8.78 0.91
C PRO A 116 0.99 9.05 1.87
N PHE A 117 0.02 9.81 1.38
CA PHE A 117 -1.27 10.01 2.03
C PHE A 117 -2.23 8.96 1.49
N ALA A 118 -2.28 7.82 2.18
CA ALA A 118 -2.94 6.60 1.71
C ALA A 118 -4.45 6.62 1.98
N GLY A 119 -5.23 6.43 0.93
CA GLY A 119 -6.69 6.37 0.93
C GLY A 119 -7.24 5.01 0.52
N ILE A 120 -8.57 4.91 0.63
CA ILE A 120 -9.42 3.87 0.07
C ILE A 120 -10.53 4.58 -0.68
N GLY A 121 -10.59 4.41 -2.00
CA GLY A 121 -11.54 5.04 -2.92
C GLY A 121 -12.58 4.05 -3.45
N THR A 122 -13.85 4.40 -3.34
CA THR A 122 -14.96 3.74 -4.02
C THR A 122 -15.77 4.76 -4.83
N GLU A 123 -15.14 5.89 -5.19
CA GLU A 123 -15.76 7.06 -5.82
C GLU A 123 -16.25 6.78 -7.22
N GLU A 124 -15.65 5.80 -7.91
CA GLU A 124 -16.05 5.36 -9.24
C GLU A 124 -17.32 4.49 -9.23
N LEU A 125 -17.79 4.08 -8.04
CA LEU A 125 -19.02 3.30 -7.89
C LEU A 125 -20.21 4.22 -7.62
N ASP A 126 -21.24 4.18 -8.47
CA ASP A 126 -22.46 4.98 -8.26
C ASP A 126 -23.19 4.48 -7.00
N PRO A 127 -23.41 5.33 -5.98
CA PRO A 127 -24.10 4.94 -4.75
C PRO A 127 -25.51 4.39 -4.96
N LEU A 128 -26.14 4.63 -6.12
CA LEU A 128 -27.46 4.13 -6.44
C LEU A 128 -27.47 2.67 -6.90
N ASP A 129 -26.32 2.17 -7.34
CA ASP A 129 -26.19 0.83 -7.90
C ASP A 129 -25.66 -0.20 -6.91
N TRP A 130 -25.18 0.21 -5.74
CA TRP A 130 -24.51 -0.66 -4.77
C TRP A 130 -25.15 -0.61 -3.39
N SER A 131 -25.23 -1.77 -2.73
CA SER A 131 -25.80 -1.91 -1.39
C SER A 131 -25.29 -3.18 -0.67
N PRO A 132 -25.16 -3.18 0.68
CA PRO A 132 -25.28 -2.01 1.54
C PRO A 132 -24.04 -1.12 1.51
N ASP A 133 -22.84 -1.69 1.68
CA ASP A 133 -21.51 -1.07 1.66
C ASP A 133 -20.56 -1.96 0.88
N ILE A 134 -19.49 -1.38 0.38
CA ILE A 134 -18.36 -2.10 -0.19
C ILE A 134 -17.52 -2.63 0.97
N SER A 135 -17.34 -3.94 1.04
CA SER A 135 -16.53 -4.59 2.07
C SER A 135 -15.16 -4.97 1.51
N ILE A 136 -14.10 -4.60 2.22
CA ILE A 136 -12.72 -4.86 1.87
C ILE A 136 -12.13 -5.68 3.01
N THR A 137 -11.92 -6.98 2.78
CA THR A 137 -11.49 -7.95 3.78
C THR A 137 -10.05 -8.38 3.53
N LEU A 138 -9.18 -8.26 4.52
CA LEU A 138 -7.82 -8.80 4.45
C LEU A 138 -7.90 -10.33 4.48
N THR A 139 -7.35 -10.98 3.44
CA THR A 139 -7.40 -12.45 3.29
C THR A 139 -6.03 -13.10 3.39
N ALA A 140 -4.96 -12.37 3.08
CA ALA A 140 -3.59 -12.86 3.24
C ALA A 140 -2.59 -11.72 3.46
N MET A 141 -1.48 -12.05 4.11
CA MET A 141 -0.30 -11.20 4.21
C MET A 141 0.96 -12.04 3.99
N SER A 142 1.87 -11.56 3.15
CA SER A 142 3.28 -11.97 3.20
C SER A 142 4.13 -10.80 3.69
N GLY A 143 5.25 -11.08 4.35
CA GLY A 143 6.10 -10.04 4.92
C GLY A 143 7.28 -10.57 5.70
N PRO A 144 8.05 -9.72 6.39
CA PRO A 144 9.15 -10.13 7.25
C PRO A 144 8.68 -11.11 8.34
N ALA A 145 9.54 -12.06 8.71
CA ALA A 145 9.18 -13.07 9.70
C ALA A 145 8.81 -12.44 11.05
N GLY A 146 7.62 -12.74 11.57
CA GLY A 146 7.09 -12.17 12.81
C GLY A 146 6.64 -10.72 12.72
N ALA A 147 6.52 -10.19 11.49
CA ALA A 147 5.92 -8.87 11.28
C ALA A 147 4.39 -8.96 11.35
N HIS A 148 3.79 -7.84 11.74
CA HIS A 148 2.33 -7.66 11.76
C HIS A 148 1.94 -6.42 10.95
N PHE A 149 0.75 -6.50 10.40
CA PHE A 149 0.02 -5.39 9.80
C PHE A 149 -1.23 -5.11 10.61
N SER A 150 -1.61 -3.84 10.72
CA SER A 150 -2.92 -3.47 11.24
C SER A 150 -3.42 -2.17 10.63
N MET A 151 -4.74 -1.99 10.63
CA MET A 151 -5.41 -0.81 10.10
C MET A 151 -6.40 -0.26 11.14
N ALA A 152 -6.34 1.05 11.40
CA ALA A 152 -7.21 1.68 12.40
C ALA A 152 -7.51 3.14 12.09
N THR A 153 -8.61 3.62 12.65
CA THR A 153 -8.86 5.05 12.81
C THR A 153 -8.50 5.51 14.22
N LEU A 154 -8.20 6.80 14.37
CA LEU A 154 -7.98 7.43 15.66
C LEU A 154 -9.11 8.41 15.95
N ASN A 155 -9.61 8.40 17.19
CA ASN A 155 -10.51 9.44 17.64
C ASN A 155 -9.74 10.72 18.01
N LEU A 156 -10.46 11.79 18.40
CA LEU A 156 -9.87 13.11 18.73
C LEU A 156 -8.85 13.10 19.87
N VAL A 157 -8.84 12.06 20.73
CA VAL A 157 -7.90 11.91 21.83
C VAL A 157 -6.82 10.85 21.53
N GLY A 158 -6.73 10.38 20.26
CA GLY A 158 -5.71 9.45 19.82
C GLY A 158 -5.96 7.98 20.20
N THR A 159 -7.18 7.62 20.57
CA THR A 159 -7.55 6.22 20.82
C THR A 159 -7.81 5.50 19.51
N PRO A 160 -7.14 4.35 19.23
CA PRO A 160 -7.36 3.59 18.03
C PRO A 160 -8.66 2.78 18.08
N THR A 161 -9.30 2.64 16.92
CA THR A 161 -10.29 1.61 16.62
C THR A 161 -9.73 0.79 15.48
N PHE A 162 -9.30 -0.44 15.77
CA PHE A 162 -8.75 -1.35 14.78
C PHE A 162 -9.87 -2.04 14.00
N PHE A 163 -9.67 -2.13 12.69
CA PHE A 163 -10.55 -2.83 11.74
C PHE A 163 -9.90 -4.10 11.20
N MET A 164 -8.56 -4.12 11.16
CA MET A 164 -7.77 -5.26 10.74
C MET A 164 -6.55 -5.39 11.63
N SER A 165 -6.18 -6.64 11.95
CA SER A 165 -4.94 -6.97 12.65
C SER A 165 -4.49 -8.39 12.30
N THR A 166 -3.24 -8.54 11.90
CA THR A 166 -2.66 -9.87 11.66
C THR A 166 -2.03 -10.49 12.91
N ALA A 167 -2.06 -9.78 14.05
CA ALA A 167 -1.43 -10.23 15.29
C ALA A 167 -2.16 -11.39 15.97
N ASP A 168 -3.46 -11.47 15.81
CA ASP A 168 -4.34 -12.54 16.31
C ASP A 168 -4.73 -13.55 15.22
N GLY A 169 -4.15 -13.42 14.02
CA GLY A 169 -4.43 -14.22 12.83
C GLY A 169 -5.47 -13.55 11.93
N ILE A 170 -5.32 -13.78 10.61
CA ILE A 170 -6.23 -13.22 9.60
C ILE A 170 -7.55 -13.98 9.62
N SER A 171 -8.67 -13.25 9.63
CA SER A 171 -10.01 -13.80 9.68
C SER A 171 -11.04 -12.92 8.95
N GLY A 172 -12.28 -13.35 8.82
CA GLY A 172 -13.36 -12.55 8.24
C GLY A 172 -13.75 -11.31 9.05
N SER A 173 -13.17 -11.10 10.25
CA SER A 173 -13.35 -9.87 11.02
C SER A 173 -12.35 -8.77 10.67
N ASP A 174 -11.32 -9.09 9.87
CA ASP A 174 -10.35 -8.12 9.36
C ASP A 174 -10.91 -7.39 8.13
N VAL A 175 -11.91 -6.53 8.37
CA VAL A 175 -12.72 -5.92 7.33
C VAL A 175 -12.86 -4.40 7.54
N TRP A 176 -12.67 -3.66 6.46
CA TRP A 176 -13.09 -2.27 6.32
C TRP A 176 -14.33 -2.21 5.44
N SER A 177 -15.31 -1.39 5.79
CA SER A 177 -16.49 -1.17 4.97
C SER A 177 -16.77 0.31 4.79
N GLN A 178 -17.15 0.70 3.59
CA GLN A 178 -17.56 2.06 3.26
C GLN A 178 -18.61 2.03 2.14
N PRO A 179 -19.50 3.04 2.06
CA PRO A 179 -20.48 3.11 0.97
C PRO A 179 -19.78 3.32 -0.37
N ALA A 180 -20.45 2.94 -1.47
CA ALA A 180 -20.08 3.37 -2.81
C ALA A 180 -20.05 4.90 -2.89
N GLY A 181 -19.21 5.46 -3.76
CA GLY A 181 -19.02 6.90 -3.90
C GLY A 181 -18.23 7.54 -2.75
N ALA A 182 -17.63 6.75 -1.86
CA ALA A 182 -16.91 7.26 -0.70
C ALA A 182 -15.39 7.27 -0.92
N HIS A 183 -14.73 8.22 -0.26
CA HIS A 183 -13.29 8.31 -0.14
C HIS A 183 -12.91 8.42 1.34
N ARG A 184 -12.03 7.56 1.83
CA ARG A 184 -11.65 7.50 3.24
C ARG A 184 -10.15 7.29 3.42
N HIS A 185 -9.59 7.96 4.45
CA HIS A 185 -8.22 7.76 4.89
C HIS A 185 -8.21 7.11 6.27
N VAL A 186 -7.40 6.07 6.41
CA VAL A 186 -7.18 5.33 7.65
C VAL A 186 -5.69 5.24 7.92
N ASN A 187 -5.31 4.87 9.15
CA ASN A 187 -3.89 4.64 9.44
C ASN A 187 -3.54 3.18 9.14
N TRP A 188 -2.43 2.97 8.41
CA TRP A 188 -1.86 1.67 8.04
C TRP A 188 -0.58 1.46 8.81
N TYR A 189 -0.51 0.45 9.67
CA TYR A 189 0.61 0.22 10.57
C TYR A 189 1.37 -1.04 10.20
N PHE A 190 2.71 -0.97 10.26
CA PHE A 190 3.65 -2.03 9.92
C PHE A 190 4.68 -2.16 11.03
N THR A 191 4.95 -3.37 11.51
CA THR A 191 5.77 -3.56 12.73
C THR A 191 7.23 -3.87 12.47
N GLN A 192 7.66 -4.03 11.22
CA GLN A 192 9.05 -4.27 10.84
C GLN A 192 9.40 -3.58 9.52
N LEU A 193 10.70 -3.32 9.32
CA LEU A 193 11.23 -2.92 8.00
C LEU A 193 11.15 -4.09 7.02
N GLY A 194 10.94 -3.78 5.74
CA GLY A 194 10.91 -4.75 4.65
C GLY A 194 9.67 -4.64 3.78
N THR A 195 9.48 -5.61 2.90
CA THR A 195 8.37 -5.65 1.95
C THR A 195 7.22 -6.47 2.51
N TYR A 196 6.01 -5.98 2.29
CA TYR A 196 4.74 -6.64 2.62
C TYR A 196 3.88 -6.70 1.37
N ASP A 197 3.22 -7.85 1.17
CA ASP A 197 2.13 -7.99 0.22
C ASP A 197 0.86 -8.28 1.02
N LEU A 198 -0.14 -7.44 0.85
CA LEU A 198 -1.45 -7.57 1.50
C LEU A 198 -2.49 -7.92 0.44
N THR A 199 -3.18 -9.04 0.61
CA THR A 199 -4.24 -9.48 -0.29
C THR A 199 -5.59 -9.18 0.34
N PHE A 200 -6.43 -8.47 -0.41
CA PHE A 200 -7.80 -8.14 0.00
C PHE A 200 -8.81 -8.77 -0.94
N GLU A 201 -9.90 -9.26 -0.38
CA GLU A 201 -11.12 -9.57 -1.10
C GLU A 201 -12.07 -8.38 -0.96
N ILE A 202 -12.55 -7.89 -2.10
CA ILE A 202 -13.52 -6.79 -2.18
C ILE A 202 -14.85 -7.41 -2.57
N THR A 203 -15.88 -7.18 -1.77
CA THR A 203 -17.22 -7.71 -2.01
C THR A 203 -18.26 -6.61 -1.92
N ALA A 204 -19.25 -6.68 -2.83
CA ALA A 204 -20.37 -5.76 -2.88
C ALA A 204 -21.55 -6.41 -3.58
N THR A 205 -22.76 -5.83 -3.47
CA THR A 205 -23.92 -6.28 -4.23
C THR A 205 -24.38 -5.17 -5.16
N HIS A 206 -24.29 -5.43 -6.47
CA HIS A 206 -24.82 -4.53 -7.49
C HIS A 206 -26.33 -4.73 -7.65
N ALA A 207 -27.07 -3.64 -7.86
CA ALA A 207 -28.54 -3.64 -7.89
C ALA A 207 -29.13 -4.55 -8.96
N THR A 208 -28.48 -4.68 -10.14
CA THR A 208 -28.95 -5.51 -11.25
C THR A 208 -28.14 -6.79 -11.44
N GLU A 209 -26.82 -6.75 -11.20
CA GLU A 209 -25.90 -7.87 -11.43
C GLU A 209 -25.73 -8.77 -10.20
N GLY A 210 -26.30 -8.38 -9.05
CA GLY A 210 -26.23 -9.17 -7.82
C GLY A 210 -24.86 -9.12 -7.12
N PRO A 211 -24.53 -10.14 -6.30
CA PRO A 211 -23.27 -10.19 -5.56
C PRO A 211 -22.05 -10.20 -6.49
N GLN A 212 -21.09 -9.34 -6.21
CA GLN A 212 -19.82 -9.19 -6.92
C GLN A 212 -18.65 -9.38 -5.95
N SER A 213 -17.55 -9.92 -6.45
CA SER A 213 -16.30 -10.02 -5.69
C SER A 213 -15.09 -9.91 -6.60
N ALA A 214 -14.03 -9.31 -6.08
CA ALA A 214 -12.71 -9.27 -6.70
C ALA A 214 -11.65 -9.45 -5.64
N THR A 215 -10.47 -9.94 -6.02
CA THR A 215 -9.32 -10.11 -5.11
C THR A 215 -8.11 -9.45 -5.71
N ALA A 216 -7.40 -8.67 -4.91
CA ALA A 216 -6.20 -7.98 -5.34
C ALA A 216 -5.12 -7.99 -4.26
N THR A 217 -3.86 -7.93 -4.68
CA THR A 217 -2.70 -7.84 -3.78
C THR A 217 -1.98 -6.51 -4.00
N TYR A 218 -1.72 -5.82 -2.90
CA TYR A 218 -1.03 -4.53 -2.89
C TYR A 218 0.29 -4.66 -2.15
N SER A 219 1.35 -4.07 -2.73
CA SER A 219 2.71 -4.16 -2.20
C SER A 219 3.11 -2.90 -1.44
N PHE A 220 3.73 -3.10 -0.28
CA PHE A 220 4.23 -2.03 0.58
C PHE A 220 5.71 -2.28 0.89
N SER A 221 6.47 -1.19 1.02
CA SER A 221 7.90 -1.27 1.38
C SER A 221 8.22 -0.30 2.51
N VAL A 222 8.47 -0.84 3.69
CA VAL A 222 8.93 -0.07 4.85
C VAL A 222 10.43 0.06 4.78
N VAL A 223 10.92 1.29 4.53
CA VAL A 223 12.34 1.56 4.35
C VAL A 223 12.94 2.31 5.55
N PRO A 224 14.20 2.05 5.91
CA PRO A 224 14.86 2.80 6.98
C PRO A 224 15.06 4.27 6.57
N GLU A 225 15.21 5.15 7.55
CA GLU A 225 15.64 6.51 7.27
C GLU A 225 16.95 6.50 6.48
N PRO A 226 17.09 7.34 5.43
CA PRO A 226 18.38 7.55 4.79
C PRO A 226 19.35 8.05 5.85
N THR A 227 20.30 7.24 6.27
CA THR A 227 21.31 7.61 7.26
C THR A 227 22.24 8.65 6.65
N THR A 228 21.87 9.93 6.71
CA THR A 228 22.76 11.07 6.43
C THR A 228 24.09 10.95 7.18
N ALA A 229 24.11 10.29 8.36
CA ALA A 229 25.31 9.92 9.10
C ALA A 229 26.25 8.96 8.33
N LEU A 230 25.73 7.97 7.58
CA LEU A 230 26.52 7.06 6.77
C LEU A 230 27.14 7.79 5.57
N LEU A 231 26.38 8.65 4.90
CA LEU A 231 26.87 9.49 3.80
C LEU A 231 27.91 10.51 4.29
N ALA A 232 27.68 11.15 5.45
CA ALA A 232 28.64 12.04 6.07
C ALA A 232 29.93 11.28 6.46
N GLY A 233 29.82 10.08 7.04
CA GLY A 233 30.97 9.22 7.37
C GLY A 233 31.76 8.81 6.14
N LEU A 234 31.11 8.41 5.06
CA LEU A 234 31.75 8.10 3.76
C LEU A 234 32.38 9.35 3.14
N GLY A 235 31.76 10.50 3.26
CA GLY A 235 32.30 11.79 2.83
C GLY A 235 33.59 12.15 3.56
N VAL A 236 33.62 12.01 4.89
CA VAL A 236 34.82 12.25 5.73
C VAL A 236 35.92 11.24 5.39
N LEU A 237 35.61 9.96 5.21
CA LEU A 237 36.58 8.94 4.79
C LEU A 237 37.15 9.23 3.40
N GLY A 238 36.33 9.69 2.46
CA GLY A 238 36.78 10.14 1.13
C GLY A 238 37.72 11.31 1.19
N LEU A 239 37.46 12.29 2.06
CA LEU A 239 38.32 13.46 2.28
C LEU A 239 39.66 13.08 2.94
N LEU A 240 39.66 12.15 3.89
CA LEU A 240 40.88 11.66 4.53
C LEU A 240 41.76 10.86 3.55
N ARG A 241 41.15 10.12 2.63
CA ARG A 241 41.88 9.35 1.59
C ARG A 241 42.49 10.26 0.54
N ARG A 242 41.96 11.46 0.31
CA ARG A 242 42.48 12.44 -0.69
C ARG A 242 43.69 13.22 -0.14
N ARG A 243 43.98 13.16 1.17
CA ARG A 243 45.10 13.84 1.83
C ARG A 243 46.34 12.94 1.99
N ARG A 244 46.33 11.74 1.49
CA ARG A 244 47.45 10.83 1.35
C ARG A 244 47.83 10.67 -0.14
#